data_e7dac51f9e3fc884afb62cfd34d1d391
#
_entry.id   e7dac51f9e3fc884afb62cfd34d1d391
#
_cell.length_a   1.000
_cell.length_b   1.000
_cell.length_c   1.000
_cell.angle_alpha   90.00
_cell.angle_beta   90.00
_cell.angle_gamma   90.00
#
_symmetry.space_group_name_H-M   'P 1'
#
loop_
_entity.id
_entity.type
_entity.pdbx_description
1 polymer ?
#
loop_
_entity_poly.entity_id
_entity_poly.type
_entity_poly.pdbx_seq_one_letter_code
_entity_poly.pdbx_strand_id
1 'polypeptide(L)'
;MAAYKVKLTTRAKPVKVKGRTILAIEPEDYTKEQVKALRDAGYTVLGYLSIGSVSNERPYYKRLEPYRLSRLPDWKHEWYLDLREEEARKWCVERAKEIKDLGCVGWWIDNTDLLEYHDSREMYAAITTVLQDIKAACGGGYIMINGGQEYLDRLMDADPKHEGFPWINGVTQEEVYSRIKSYSGKGRFGTQTKKQHEEYKKHMRRVKRHKMETFLLEYTESKTLIKRIKAFCKTYGMTGYYIAADVNL
;
A
#
# COMPACT_ATOMS: atom_id res chain seq x y z
N MET A 1 -3.36 -11.19 15.97
CA MET A 1 -3.28 -10.54 14.64
C MET A 1 -4.16 -9.31 14.64
N ALA A 2 -3.67 -8.19 14.09
CA ALA A 2 -4.48 -7.02 13.85
C ALA A 2 -5.51 -7.31 12.74
N ALA A 3 -6.70 -6.71 12.81
CA ALA A 3 -7.60 -6.71 11.68
C ALA A 3 -7.11 -5.69 10.65
N TYR A 4 -7.23 -6.02 9.35
CA TYR A 4 -6.83 -5.18 8.24
C TYR A 4 -7.94 -5.12 7.21
N LYS A 5 -8.20 -3.95 6.67
CA LYS A 5 -9.23 -3.71 5.64
C LYS A 5 -8.76 -2.63 4.67
N VAL A 6 -9.15 -2.78 3.41
CA VAL A 6 -8.94 -1.78 2.37
C VAL A 6 -10.30 -1.44 1.75
N LYS A 7 -10.62 -0.14 1.63
CA LYS A 7 -11.88 0.39 1.10
C LYS A 7 -11.58 1.63 0.28
N LEU A 8 -11.28 1.44 -1.02
CA LEU A 8 -10.90 2.51 -1.95
C LEU A 8 -12.03 2.92 -2.89
N THR A 9 -13.01 2.04 -3.11
CA THR A 9 -14.15 2.33 -4.02
C THR A 9 -15.47 2.41 -3.29
N THR A 10 -15.51 2.03 -2.01
CA THR A 10 -16.72 2.05 -1.19
C THR A 10 -16.44 2.65 0.17
N ARG A 11 -17.36 3.48 0.67
CA ARG A 11 -17.21 4.10 2.00
C ARG A 11 -17.37 3.07 3.12
N ALA A 12 -16.40 3.05 4.04
CA ALA A 12 -16.49 2.27 5.26
C ALA A 12 -17.51 2.89 6.23
N LYS A 13 -18.26 2.05 6.93
CA LYS A 13 -19.17 2.47 8.00
C LYS A 13 -18.43 2.52 9.35
N PRO A 14 -18.70 3.52 10.22
CA PRO A 14 -18.05 3.64 11.53
C PRO A 14 -18.65 2.68 12.57
N VAL A 15 -18.49 1.38 12.30
CA VAL A 15 -18.91 0.32 13.23
C VAL A 15 -17.81 0.08 14.25
N LYS A 16 -18.17 0.13 15.55
CA LYS A 16 -17.22 -0.07 16.64
C LYS A 16 -16.46 -1.39 16.49
N VAL A 17 -15.12 -1.31 16.46
CA VAL A 17 -14.24 -2.46 16.32
C VAL A 17 -13.62 -2.86 17.65
N LYS A 18 -13.33 -4.15 17.81
CA LYS A 18 -12.60 -4.70 18.94
C LYS A 18 -11.13 -4.90 18.56
N GLY A 19 -10.22 -4.34 19.35
CA GLY A 19 -8.79 -4.45 19.10
C GLY A 19 -8.30 -3.58 17.92
N ARG A 20 -7.01 -3.68 17.66
CA ARG A 20 -6.37 -2.91 16.59
C ARG A 20 -6.90 -3.30 15.21
N THR A 21 -7.49 -2.34 14.53
CA THR A 21 -8.00 -2.52 13.15
C THR A 21 -7.45 -1.41 12.26
N ILE A 22 -6.62 -1.76 11.28
CA ILE A 22 -6.13 -0.84 10.26
C ILE A 22 -7.13 -0.81 9.11
N LEU A 23 -7.45 0.39 8.64
CA LEU A 23 -8.36 0.65 7.54
C LEU A 23 -7.72 1.64 6.57
N ALA A 24 -7.41 1.19 5.35
CA ALA A 24 -7.04 2.06 4.23
C ALA A 24 -8.31 2.55 3.52
N ILE A 25 -8.38 3.84 3.24
CA ILE A 25 -9.51 4.51 2.58
C ILE A 25 -9.03 5.40 1.42
N GLU A 26 -9.91 5.66 0.44
CA GLU A 26 -9.72 6.71 -0.56
C GLU A 26 -10.04 8.07 0.09
N PRO A 27 -9.06 8.96 0.29
CA PRO A 27 -9.28 10.21 1.03
C PRO A 27 -10.30 11.14 0.36
N GLU A 28 -10.40 11.12 -0.97
CA GLU A 28 -11.30 11.99 -1.74
C GLU A 28 -12.78 11.71 -1.48
N ASP A 29 -13.09 10.53 -0.95
CA ASP A 29 -14.46 10.12 -0.65
C ASP A 29 -14.95 10.53 0.74
N TYR A 30 -14.10 11.14 1.58
CA TYR A 30 -14.42 11.38 2.98
C TYR A 30 -14.27 12.83 3.39
N THR A 31 -15.13 13.26 4.35
CA THR A 31 -14.94 14.50 5.11
C THR A 31 -14.15 14.25 6.40
N LYS A 32 -13.69 15.33 7.04
CA LYS A 32 -13.00 15.26 8.34
C LYS A 32 -13.86 14.58 9.42
N GLU A 33 -15.15 14.89 9.44
CA GLU A 33 -16.12 14.33 10.38
C GLU A 33 -16.28 12.82 10.17
N GLN A 34 -16.31 12.38 8.93
CA GLN A 34 -16.41 10.94 8.58
C GLN A 34 -15.15 10.19 8.98
N VAL A 35 -13.95 10.73 8.72
CA VAL A 35 -12.70 10.14 9.18
C VAL A 35 -12.63 10.12 10.71
N LYS A 36 -13.05 11.21 11.37
CA LYS A 36 -13.15 11.26 12.84
C LYS A 36 -14.06 10.15 13.36
N ALA A 37 -15.24 9.98 12.78
CA ALA A 37 -16.19 8.94 13.19
C ALA A 37 -15.60 7.52 13.07
N LEU A 38 -14.82 7.23 12.01
CA LEU A 38 -14.10 5.97 11.87
C LEU A 38 -13.05 5.79 12.99
N ARG A 39 -12.30 6.84 13.30
CA ARG A 39 -11.31 6.80 14.39
C ARG A 39 -11.94 6.61 15.75
N ASP A 40 -13.05 7.29 16.02
CA ASP A 40 -13.83 7.16 17.27
C ASP A 40 -14.41 5.74 17.41
N ALA A 41 -14.70 5.07 16.29
CA ALA A 41 -15.10 3.66 16.25
C ALA A 41 -13.93 2.67 16.50
N GLY A 42 -12.68 3.17 16.59
CA GLY A 42 -11.49 2.39 16.94
C GLY A 42 -10.59 1.99 15.76
N TYR A 43 -10.84 2.53 14.55
CA TYR A 43 -9.97 2.28 13.41
C TYR A 43 -8.68 3.11 13.44
N THR A 44 -7.57 2.48 13.04
CA THR A 44 -6.35 3.17 12.61
C THR A 44 -6.54 3.49 11.12
N VAL A 45 -6.95 4.71 10.79
CA VAL A 45 -7.33 5.11 9.43
C VAL A 45 -6.11 5.59 8.66
N LEU A 46 -5.80 4.94 7.54
CA LEU A 46 -4.74 5.33 6.61
C LEU A 46 -5.39 5.84 5.32
N GLY A 47 -4.92 6.97 4.81
CA GLY A 47 -5.36 7.46 3.50
C GLY A 47 -4.51 6.89 2.37
N TYR A 48 -5.15 6.49 1.29
CA TYR A 48 -4.48 6.08 0.05
C TYR A 48 -3.65 7.23 -0.51
N LEU A 49 -2.42 6.94 -0.89
CA LEU A 49 -1.54 7.87 -1.58
C LEU A 49 -0.66 7.11 -2.57
N SER A 50 -0.95 7.25 -3.87
CA SER A 50 0.00 6.83 -4.90
C SER A 50 1.13 7.86 -4.99
N ILE A 51 2.36 7.43 -4.76
CA ILE A 51 3.53 8.28 -4.99
C ILE A 51 4.20 7.98 -6.33
N GLY A 52 4.04 6.78 -6.87
CA GLY A 52 4.73 6.33 -8.08
C GLY A 52 3.91 6.43 -9.35
N SER A 53 2.65 6.87 -9.28
CA SER A 53 1.80 7.00 -10.46
C SER A 53 0.82 8.16 -10.38
N VAL A 54 0.27 8.53 -11.53
CA VAL A 54 -0.81 9.53 -11.68
C VAL A 54 -1.83 9.08 -12.71
N SER A 55 -3.11 9.10 -12.34
CA SER A 55 -4.23 8.85 -13.26
C SER A 55 -4.79 10.16 -13.82
N ASN A 56 -5.18 10.16 -15.11
CA ASN A 56 -5.84 11.31 -15.72
C ASN A 56 -7.30 11.52 -15.25
N GLU A 57 -7.81 10.62 -14.44
CA GLU A 57 -9.11 10.75 -13.78
C GLU A 57 -9.01 11.54 -12.48
N ARG A 58 -7.81 11.86 -12.00
CA ARG A 58 -7.59 12.59 -10.77
C ARG A 58 -7.61 14.11 -10.99
N PRO A 59 -8.19 14.89 -10.07
CA PRO A 59 -8.30 16.35 -10.23
C PRO A 59 -6.95 17.05 -10.32
N TYR A 60 -5.92 16.48 -9.73
CA TYR A 60 -4.56 17.02 -9.72
C TYR A 60 -3.70 16.60 -10.93
N TYR A 61 -4.26 15.82 -11.87
CA TYR A 61 -3.53 15.28 -13.02
C TYR A 61 -2.75 16.34 -13.80
N LYS A 62 -3.40 17.47 -14.12
CA LYS A 62 -2.78 18.54 -14.91
C LYS A 62 -1.47 19.08 -14.32
N ARG A 63 -1.34 19.07 -13.00
CA ARG A 63 -0.12 19.48 -12.31
C ARG A 63 1.00 18.47 -12.51
N LEU A 64 0.67 17.19 -12.55
CA LEU A 64 1.64 16.08 -12.63
C LEU A 64 1.88 15.57 -14.05
N GLU A 65 1.07 15.97 -15.01
CA GLU A 65 1.17 15.57 -16.41
C GLU A 65 2.58 15.78 -17.01
N PRO A 66 3.31 16.86 -16.72
CA PRO A 66 4.68 17.07 -17.23
C PRO A 66 5.71 16.05 -16.74
N TYR A 67 5.45 15.39 -15.61
CA TYR A 67 6.37 14.48 -14.95
C TYR A 67 6.02 13.00 -15.16
N ARG A 68 5.18 12.70 -16.16
CA ARG A 68 4.81 11.33 -16.49
C ARG A 68 5.96 10.60 -17.19
N LEU A 69 6.08 9.33 -16.83
CA LEU A 69 6.91 8.34 -17.52
C LEU A 69 6.03 7.44 -18.41
N SER A 70 6.38 6.15 -18.50
CA SER A 70 5.57 5.19 -19.25
C SER A 70 4.20 4.96 -18.59
N ARG A 71 3.25 4.47 -19.40
CA ARG A 71 1.92 4.07 -18.91
C ARG A 71 2.02 2.78 -18.08
N LEU A 72 1.21 2.67 -17.02
CA LEU A 72 1.09 1.43 -16.27
C LEU A 72 0.49 0.32 -17.16
N PRO A 73 1.03 -0.92 -17.10
CA PRO A 73 0.61 -2.01 -17.99
C PRO A 73 -0.89 -2.33 -17.90
N ASP A 74 -1.43 -2.42 -16.69
CA ASP A 74 -2.81 -2.87 -16.44
C ASP A 74 -3.81 -1.71 -16.26
N TRP A 75 -3.35 -0.45 -16.25
CA TRP A 75 -4.15 0.73 -15.96
C TRP A 75 -4.08 1.76 -17.09
N LYS A 76 -5.05 1.70 -18.01
CA LYS A 76 -5.05 2.51 -19.26
C LYS A 76 -5.05 4.04 -19.06
N HIS A 77 -5.49 4.50 -17.90
CA HIS A 77 -5.63 5.91 -17.54
C HIS A 77 -4.58 6.38 -16.55
N GLU A 78 -3.48 5.61 -16.39
CA GLU A 78 -2.47 5.86 -15.37
C GLU A 78 -1.06 5.75 -15.94
N TRP A 79 -0.16 6.61 -15.45
CA TRP A 79 1.26 6.69 -15.83
C TRP A 79 2.13 6.67 -14.61
N TYR A 80 3.31 6.05 -14.72
CA TYR A 80 4.34 6.21 -13.71
C TYR A 80 4.75 7.67 -13.60
N LEU A 81 5.09 8.08 -12.36
CA LEU A 81 5.47 9.45 -12.03
C LEU A 81 6.98 9.54 -11.82
N ASP A 82 7.64 10.51 -12.47
CA ASP A 82 9.07 10.72 -12.30
C ASP A 82 9.39 11.41 -10.96
N LEU A 83 9.70 10.62 -9.96
CA LEU A 83 10.08 11.14 -8.64
C LEU A 83 11.49 11.75 -8.60
N ARG A 84 12.28 11.67 -9.68
CA ARG A 84 13.54 12.42 -9.79
C ARG A 84 13.29 13.93 -9.89
N GLU A 85 12.11 14.29 -10.38
CA GLU A 85 11.64 15.66 -10.47
C GLU A 85 11.20 16.20 -9.10
N GLU A 86 11.74 17.36 -8.71
CA GLU A 86 11.49 17.96 -7.39
C GLU A 86 10.02 18.30 -7.18
N GLU A 87 9.35 18.83 -8.21
CA GLU A 87 7.93 19.20 -8.13
C GLU A 87 7.01 18.00 -7.95
N ALA A 88 7.35 16.83 -8.54
CA ALA A 88 6.62 15.60 -8.29
C ALA A 88 6.75 15.16 -6.82
N ARG A 89 7.96 15.23 -6.25
CA ARG A 89 8.19 14.92 -4.81
C ARG A 89 7.47 15.91 -3.89
N LYS A 90 7.53 17.20 -4.18
CA LYS A 90 6.82 18.23 -3.41
C LYS A 90 5.32 17.96 -3.37
N TRP A 91 4.74 17.63 -4.53
CA TRP A 91 3.33 17.27 -4.59
C TRP A 91 2.99 16.08 -3.69
N CYS A 92 3.80 15.02 -3.70
CA CYS A 92 3.57 13.86 -2.82
C CYS A 92 3.51 14.28 -1.33
N VAL A 93 4.42 15.15 -0.91
CA VAL A 93 4.45 15.66 0.47
C VAL A 93 3.25 16.56 0.79
N GLU A 94 2.87 17.45 -0.13
CA GLU A 94 1.67 18.29 0.02
C GLU A 94 0.41 17.44 0.13
N ARG A 95 0.26 16.45 -0.74
CA ARG A 95 -0.86 15.53 -0.70
C ARG A 95 -0.90 14.71 0.59
N ALA A 96 0.25 14.28 1.08
CA ALA A 96 0.33 13.61 2.37
C ALA A 96 -0.13 14.50 3.54
N LYS A 97 0.17 15.81 3.52
CA LYS A 97 -0.33 16.77 4.51
C LYS A 97 -1.85 16.90 4.44
N GLU A 98 -2.42 17.04 3.25
CA GLU A 98 -3.89 17.10 3.06
C GLU A 98 -4.59 15.88 3.66
N ILE A 99 -4.05 14.67 3.41
CA ILE A 99 -4.55 13.41 3.97
C ILE A 99 -4.45 13.42 5.50
N LYS A 100 -3.37 13.94 6.06
CA LYS A 100 -3.20 14.11 7.51
C LYS A 100 -4.22 15.10 8.09
N ASP A 101 -4.43 16.23 7.41
CA ASP A 101 -5.37 17.26 7.80
C ASP A 101 -6.83 16.82 7.69
N LEU A 102 -7.13 15.87 6.80
CA LEU A 102 -8.42 15.18 6.75
C LEU A 102 -8.70 14.37 8.01
N GLY A 103 -7.64 13.99 8.76
CA GLY A 103 -7.72 13.26 10.02
C GLY A 103 -7.18 11.84 9.96
N CYS A 104 -6.61 11.40 8.83
CA CYS A 104 -5.92 10.12 8.75
C CYS A 104 -4.68 10.12 9.65
N VAL A 105 -4.35 8.97 10.25
CA VAL A 105 -3.19 8.84 11.13
C VAL A 105 -1.92 8.42 10.38
N GLY A 106 -2.04 8.21 9.08
CA GLY A 106 -0.94 7.82 8.20
C GLY A 106 -1.43 7.53 6.79
N TRP A 107 -0.59 6.84 6.04
CA TRP A 107 -0.77 6.64 4.61
C TRP A 107 -0.62 5.17 4.23
N TRP A 108 -1.45 4.75 3.30
CA TRP A 108 -1.31 3.52 2.52
C TRP A 108 -0.69 3.92 1.19
N ILE A 109 0.64 3.72 1.10
CA ILE A 109 1.46 4.18 -0.02
C ILE A 109 1.44 3.14 -1.13
N ASP A 110 1.12 3.57 -2.33
CA ASP A 110 1.02 2.72 -3.50
C ASP A 110 2.02 3.09 -4.60
N ASN A 111 2.24 2.16 -5.52
CA ASN A 111 3.06 2.30 -6.72
C ASN A 111 4.56 2.58 -6.45
N THR A 112 5.11 2.09 -5.34
CA THR A 112 6.56 2.06 -5.14
C THR A 112 7.25 1.01 -6.04
N ASP A 113 6.49 0.14 -6.71
CA ASP A 113 6.90 -0.75 -7.79
C ASP A 113 7.33 0.00 -9.06
N LEU A 114 7.13 1.32 -9.12
CA LEU A 114 7.77 2.22 -10.09
C LEU A 114 9.25 1.85 -10.33
N LEU A 115 9.98 1.42 -9.30
CA LEU A 115 11.37 1.04 -9.41
C LEU A 115 11.60 -0.21 -10.28
N GLU A 116 10.62 -1.11 -10.37
CA GLU A 116 10.70 -2.32 -11.21
C GLU A 116 10.67 -1.97 -12.72
N TYR A 117 10.05 -0.85 -13.07
CA TYR A 117 9.87 -0.39 -14.46
C TYR A 117 10.81 0.74 -14.85
N HIS A 118 11.26 1.54 -13.90
CA HIS A 118 12.14 2.70 -14.10
C HIS A 118 13.33 2.64 -13.16
N ASP A 119 14.07 1.52 -13.25
CA ASP A 119 15.20 1.26 -12.38
C ASP A 119 16.35 2.24 -12.60
N SER A 120 16.66 3.00 -11.56
CA SER A 120 17.89 3.76 -11.44
C SER A 120 18.21 4.03 -9.97
N ARG A 121 19.48 4.38 -9.71
CA ARG A 121 19.92 4.79 -8.37
C ARG A 121 19.20 6.06 -7.91
N GLU A 122 18.98 6.98 -8.84
CA GLU A 122 18.30 8.26 -8.59
C GLU A 122 16.82 8.03 -8.24
N MET A 123 16.13 7.11 -8.93
CA MET A 123 14.74 6.77 -8.65
C MET A 123 14.61 6.10 -7.27
N TYR A 124 15.48 5.16 -6.95
CA TYR A 124 15.53 4.54 -5.62
C TYR A 124 15.72 5.59 -4.51
N ALA A 125 16.68 6.52 -4.70
CA ALA A 125 16.92 7.63 -3.76
C ALA A 125 15.71 8.56 -3.66
N ALA A 126 15.04 8.86 -4.79
CA ALA A 126 13.86 9.71 -4.82
C ALA A 126 12.66 9.11 -4.06
N ILE A 127 12.38 7.82 -4.22
CA ILE A 127 11.35 7.12 -3.43
C ILE A 127 11.67 7.23 -1.94
N THR A 128 12.92 6.96 -1.55
CA THR A 128 13.35 7.05 -0.15
C THR A 128 13.16 8.46 0.40
N THR A 129 13.59 9.49 -0.36
CA THR A 129 13.44 10.90 0.00
C THR A 129 11.96 11.25 0.22
N VAL A 130 11.07 10.89 -0.71
CA VAL A 130 9.63 11.16 -0.56
C VAL A 130 9.06 10.57 0.72
N LEU A 131 9.37 9.31 1.03
CA LEU A 131 8.86 8.65 2.24
C LEU A 131 9.38 9.31 3.53
N GLN A 132 10.66 9.71 3.54
CA GLN A 132 11.28 10.43 4.66
C GLN A 132 10.68 11.82 4.83
N ASP A 133 10.52 12.56 3.72
CA ASP A 133 9.95 13.91 3.71
C ASP A 133 8.48 13.91 4.15
N ILE A 134 7.68 12.93 3.74
CA ILE A 134 6.31 12.75 4.25
C ILE A 134 6.33 12.59 5.77
N LYS A 135 7.20 11.72 6.31
CA LYS A 135 7.33 11.54 7.76
C LYS A 135 7.71 12.83 8.47
N ALA A 136 8.72 13.52 7.97
CA ALA A 136 9.23 14.75 8.57
C ALA A 136 8.21 15.88 8.51
N ALA A 137 7.66 16.14 7.32
CA ALA A 137 6.75 17.25 7.08
C ALA A 137 5.39 17.12 7.80
N CYS A 138 4.97 15.90 8.11
CA CYS A 138 3.71 15.62 8.80
C CYS A 138 3.88 15.34 10.31
N GLY A 139 5.07 15.54 10.88
CA GLY A 139 5.33 15.28 12.29
C GLY A 139 5.17 13.80 12.68
N GLY A 140 5.52 12.89 11.79
CA GLY A 140 5.32 11.46 11.93
C GLY A 140 4.01 10.97 11.33
N GLY A 141 3.68 9.71 11.57
CA GLY A 141 2.48 9.03 11.05
C GLY A 141 2.80 7.60 10.66
N TYR A 142 1.79 6.79 10.41
CA TYR A 142 1.96 5.40 10.01
C TYR A 142 2.10 5.30 8.49
N ILE A 143 3.24 4.86 7.99
CA ILE A 143 3.45 4.56 6.56
C ILE A 143 3.37 3.04 6.36
N MET A 144 2.40 2.62 5.55
CA MET A 144 2.27 1.26 5.03
C MET A 144 2.51 1.28 3.54
N ILE A 145 3.50 0.54 3.07
CA ILE A 145 3.78 0.39 1.63
C ILE A 145 2.98 -0.80 1.09
N ASN A 146 2.31 -0.61 -0.04
CA ASN A 146 1.67 -1.67 -0.80
C ASN A 146 2.59 -2.16 -1.93
N GLY A 147 2.93 -3.45 -1.94
CA GLY A 147 3.87 -3.99 -2.92
C GLY A 147 5.29 -3.45 -2.79
N GLY A 148 5.87 -3.00 -3.91
CA GLY A 148 7.20 -2.37 -3.96
C GLY A 148 8.35 -3.32 -3.60
N GLN A 149 8.29 -4.57 -4.06
CA GLN A 149 9.25 -5.59 -3.68
C GLN A 149 10.69 -5.20 -3.98
N GLU A 150 10.97 -4.68 -5.19
CA GLU A 150 12.31 -4.28 -5.60
C GLU A 150 12.87 -3.17 -4.70
N TYR A 151 12.07 -2.15 -4.40
CA TYR A 151 12.45 -1.06 -3.50
C TYR A 151 12.78 -1.58 -2.08
N LEU A 152 11.89 -2.41 -1.53
CA LEU A 152 12.06 -2.97 -0.19
C LEU A 152 13.23 -3.95 -0.11
N ASP A 153 13.46 -4.75 -1.15
CA ASP A 153 14.58 -5.69 -1.17
C ASP A 153 15.92 -4.96 -1.16
N ARG A 154 16.08 -3.86 -1.90
CA ARG A 154 17.28 -3.00 -1.84
C ARG A 154 17.48 -2.35 -0.48
N LEU A 155 16.41 -1.85 0.14
CA LEU A 155 16.50 -1.34 1.51
C LEU A 155 17.00 -2.42 2.47
N MET A 156 16.40 -3.60 2.41
CA MET A 156 16.75 -4.71 3.30
C MET A 156 18.17 -5.28 3.04
N ASP A 157 18.67 -5.20 1.82
CA ASP A 157 20.06 -5.55 1.48
C ASP A 157 21.05 -4.58 2.12
N ALA A 158 20.67 -3.31 2.29
CA ALA A 158 21.47 -2.29 2.94
C ALA A 158 21.37 -2.32 4.48
N ASP A 159 20.50 -3.15 5.06
CA ASP A 159 20.30 -3.30 6.53
C ASP A 159 20.64 -4.71 7.04
N PRO A 160 21.92 -5.12 7.01
CA PRO A 160 22.33 -6.47 7.42
C PRO A 160 22.12 -6.75 8.92
N LYS A 161 21.93 -5.71 9.74
CA LYS A 161 21.65 -5.83 11.18
C LYS A 161 20.17 -5.96 11.51
N HIS A 162 19.29 -5.87 10.51
CA HIS A 162 17.85 -5.91 10.67
C HIS A 162 17.32 -4.86 11.67
N GLU A 163 17.84 -3.64 11.61
CA GLU A 163 17.43 -2.55 12.50
C GLU A 163 16.07 -1.97 12.08
N GLY A 164 15.72 -2.14 10.81
CA GLY A 164 14.48 -1.62 10.21
C GLY A 164 14.61 -0.17 9.76
N PHE A 165 13.49 0.38 9.31
CA PHE A 165 13.45 1.69 8.67
C PHE A 165 12.45 2.60 9.40
N PRO A 166 12.91 3.67 10.09
CA PRO A 166 12.03 4.50 10.91
C PRO A 166 10.93 5.21 10.13
N TRP A 167 11.08 5.31 8.81
CA TRP A 167 10.07 5.90 7.92
C TRP A 167 9.07 4.89 7.34
N ILE A 168 9.22 3.56 7.58
CA ILE A 168 8.28 2.53 7.15
C ILE A 168 7.78 1.76 8.38
N ASN A 169 6.47 1.75 8.59
CA ASN A 169 5.86 1.02 9.72
C ASN A 169 5.39 -0.37 9.31
N GLY A 170 4.91 -0.52 8.09
CA GLY A 170 4.37 -1.79 7.63
C GLY A 170 4.40 -1.93 6.12
N VAL A 171 4.21 -3.16 5.68
CA VAL A 171 4.15 -3.55 4.27
C VAL A 171 2.94 -4.44 4.06
N THR A 172 2.16 -4.13 3.04
CA THR A 172 1.13 -5.01 2.49
C THR A 172 1.65 -5.65 1.21
N GLN A 173 1.48 -6.96 1.07
CA GLN A 173 1.72 -7.67 -0.17
C GLN A 173 0.41 -8.26 -0.68
N GLU A 174 0.08 -7.90 -1.91
CA GLU A 174 -1.07 -8.46 -2.63
C GLU A 174 -0.73 -9.81 -3.25
N GLU A 175 -1.75 -10.64 -3.44
CA GLU A 175 -1.70 -11.83 -4.27
C GLU A 175 -0.61 -12.87 -3.87
N VAL A 176 -0.31 -12.98 -2.59
CA VAL A 176 0.66 -14.00 -2.13
C VAL A 176 0.14 -15.42 -2.41
N TYR A 177 -1.15 -15.65 -2.25
CA TYR A 177 -1.84 -16.93 -2.46
C TYR A 177 -2.83 -16.92 -3.61
N SER A 178 -3.52 -15.79 -3.77
CA SER A 178 -4.49 -15.55 -4.83
C SER A 178 -3.83 -14.95 -6.06
N ARG A 179 -4.58 -14.84 -7.14
CA ARG A 179 -4.21 -14.10 -8.34
C ARG A 179 -5.44 -13.47 -8.96
N ILE A 180 -5.39 -12.18 -9.26
CA ILE A 180 -6.36 -11.51 -10.11
C ILE A 180 -6.09 -11.95 -11.56
N LYS A 181 -7.10 -12.55 -12.19
CA LYS A 181 -7.05 -12.95 -13.61
C LYS A 181 -7.70 -11.93 -14.52
N SER A 182 -8.69 -11.23 -13.99
CA SER A 182 -9.42 -10.20 -14.69
C SER A 182 -10.04 -9.23 -13.69
N TYR A 183 -10.08 -7.97 -14.03
CA TYR A 183 -10.75 -6.93 -13.24
C TYR A 183 -12.27 -6.87 -13.47
N SER A 184 -12.80 -7.66 -14.41
CA SER A 184 -14.24 -7.70 -14.72
C SER A 184 -14.71 -9.11 -15.02
N GLY A 185 -16.04 -9.35 -14.92
CA GLY A 185 -16.67 -10.60 -15.29
C GLY A 185 -16.64 -11.69 -14.20
N LYS A 186 -16.94 -12.94 -14.60
CA LYS A 186 -16.90 -14.13 -13.74
C LYS A 186 -15.51 -14.76 -13.72
N GLY A 187 -15.16 -15.46 -12.65
CA GLY A 187 -13.88 -16.19 -12.56
C GLY A 187 -12.66 -15.29 -12.45
N ARG A 188 -12.83 -14.10 -11.86
CA ARG A 188 -11.81 -13.07 -11.71
C ARG A 188 -10.58 -13.51 -10.91
N PHE A 189 -10.73 -14.48 -10.04
CA PHE A 189 -9.67 -14.90 -9.11
C PHE A 189 -9.15 -16.29 -9.44
N GLY A 190 -7.89 -16.50 -9.16
CA GLY A 190 -7.22 -17.78 -9.27
C GLY A 190 -6.24 -17.99 -8.11
N THR A 191 -5.47 -19.06 -8.22
CA THR A 191 -4.36 -19.35 -7.32
C THR A 191 -3.07 -18.80 -7.95
N GLN A 192 -2.22 -18.22 -7.13
CA GLN A 192 -0.90 -17.71 -7.56
C GLN A 192 -0.02 -18.84 -8.11
N THR A 193 0.88 -18.54 -9.03
CA THR A 193 1.87 -19.50 -9.53
C THR A 193 2.76 -19.98 -8.38
N LYS A 194 3.25 -21.22 -8.46
CA LYS A 194 4.13 -21.78 -7.42
C LYS A 194 5.38 -20.92 -7.20
N LYS A 195 5.99 -20.45 -8.30
CA LYS A 195 7.19 -19.60 -8.25
C LYS A 195 6.90 -18.28 -7.50
N GLN A 196 5.94 -17.50 -7.97
CA GLN A 196 5.61 -16.19 -7.40
C GLN A 196 5.13 -16.31 -5.95
N HIS A 197 4.34 -17.35 -5.64
CA HIS A 197 3.90 -17.63 -4.28
C HIS A 197 5.08 -17.84 -3.32
N GLU A 198 6.09 -18.63 -3.69
CA GLU A 198 7.26 -18.85 -2.83
C GLU A 198 8.13 -17.60 -2.71
N GLU A 199 8.26 -16.80 -3.78
CA GLU A 199 8.98 -15.53 -3.77
C GLU A 199 8.32 -14.54 -2.81
N TYR A 200 7.02 -14.31 -2.92
CA TYR A 200 6.29 -13.41 -2.02
C TYR A 200 6.32 -13.88 -0.56
N LYS A 201 6.19 -15.17 -0.30
CA LYS A 201 6.33 -15.70 1.06
C LYS A 201 7.71 -15.47 1.65
N LYS A 202 8.76 -15.64 0.84
CA LYS A 202 10.14 -15.37 1.24
C LYS A 202 10.32 -13.89 1.54
N HIS A 203 9.84 -13.02 0.64
CA HIS A 203 9.86 -11.57 0.79
C HIS A 203 9.16 -11.13 2.08
N MET A 204 7.92 -11.53 2.33
CA MET A 204 7.16 -11.13 3.52
C MET A 204 7.81 -11.61 4.84
N ARG A 205 8.44 -12.79 4.84
CA ARG A 205 9.23 -13.23 6.00
C ARG A 205 10.48 -12.38 6.21
N ARG A 206 11.09 -11.89 5.11
CA ARG A 206 12.24 -10.99 5.15
C ARG A 206 11.82 -9.62 5.70
N VAL A 207 10.75 -9.03 5.18
CA VAL A 207 10.15 -7.77 5.69
C VAL A 207 9.94 -7.84 7.20
N LYS A 208 9.36 -8.93 7.68
CA LYS A 208 9.15 -9.13 9.11
C LYS A 208 10.44 -9.17 9.92
N ARG A 209 11.51 -9.80 9.41
CA ARG A 209 12.82 -9.82 10.10
C ARG A 209 13.42 -8.44 10.26
N HIS A 210 13.15 -7.53 9.32
CA HIS A 210 13.52 -6.11 9.38
C HIS A 210 12.55 -5.25 10.20
N LYS A 211 11.79 -5.87 11.13
CA LYS A 211 10.92 -5.22 12.14
C LYS A 211 9.76 -4.39 11.56
N MET A 212 9.44 -4.54 10.29
CA MET A 212 8.25 -3.95 9.70
C MET A 212 7.02 -4.84 9.95
N GLU A 213 5.87 -4.24 10.17
CA GLU A 213 4.61 -4.97 10.25
C GLU A 213 4.24 -5.54 8.88
N THR A 214 3.65 -6.72 8.85
CA THR A 214 3.40 -7.47 7.61
C THR A 214 1.94 -7.79 7.44
N PHE A 215 1.37 -7.41 6.31
CA PHE A 215 -0.03 -7.62 5.96
C PHE A 215 -0.15 -8.31 4.61
N LEU A 216 -1.15 -9.17 4.45
CA LEU A 216 -1.51 -9.76 3.18
C LEU A 216 -2.83 -9.17 2.70
N LEU A 217 -2.91 -8.85 1.42
CA LEU A 217 -4.15 -8.50 0.72
C LEU A 217 -4.40 -9.56 -0.35
N GLU A 218 -5.50 -10.28 -0.21
CA GLU A 218 -5.80 -11.46 -1.02
C GLU A 218 -7.19 -11.36 -1.64
N TYR A 219 -7.33 -11.86 -2.85
CA TYR A 219 -8.56 -11.80 -3.63
C TYR A 219 -9.09 -13.21 -3.87
N THR A 220 -10.00 -13.69 -3.04
CA THR A 220 -10.50 -15.05 -3.17
C THR A 220 -11.76 -15.31 -2.37
N GLU A 221 -12.64 -16.18 -2.92
CA GLU A 221 -13.77 -16.80 -2.22
C GLU A 221 -13.48 -18.26 -1.86
N SER A 222 -12.34 -18.82 -2.30
CA SER A 222 -11.97 -20.21 -2.06
C SER A 222 -11.71 -20.50 -0.58
N LYS A 223 -12.57 -21.29 0.05
CA LYS A 223 -12.44 -21.72 1.45
C LYS A 223 -11.08 -22.39 1.72
N THR A 224 -10.57 -23.15 0.75
CA THR A 224 -9.26 -23.83 0.85
C THR A 224 -8.13 -22.80 0.87
N LEU A 225 -8.17 -21.82 -0.04
CA LEU A 225 -7.15 -20.76 -0.09
C LEU A 225 -7.18 -19.91 1.17
N ILE A 226 -8.37 -19.51 1.61
CA ILE A 226 -8.57 -18.76 2.87
C ILE A 226 -7.95 -19.51 4.07
N LYS A 227 -8.14 -20.83 4.16
CA LYS A 227 -7.54 -21.65 5.23
C LYS A 227 -6.01 -21.61 5.16
N ARG A 228 -5.43 -21.70 3.96
CA ARG A 228 -3.97 -21.64 3.75
C ARG A 228 -3.39 -20.27 4.13
N ILE A 229 -4.03 -19.17 3.71
CA ILE A 229 -3.67 -17.80 4.07
C ILE A 229 -3.65 -17.62 5.60
N LYS A 230 -4.72 -18.02 6.27
CA LYS A 230 -4.83 -17.95 7.74
C LYS A 230 -3.75 -18.76 8.44
N ALA A 231 -3.47 -19.97 7.96
CA ALA A 231 -2.42 -20.83 8.51
C ALA A 231 -1.04 -20.19 8.34
N PHE A 232 -0.71 -19.66 7.17
CA PHE A 232 0.55 -18.96 6.94
C PHE A 232 0.70 -17.75 7.86
N CYS A 233 -0.30 -16.88 7.93
CA CYS A 233 -0.27 -15.71 8.80
C CYS A 233 -0.04 -16.09 10.26
N LYS A 234 -0.68 -17.16 10.73
CA LYS A 234 -0.49 -17.67 12.09
C LYS A 234 0.92 -18.24 12.29
N THR A 235 1.37 -19.12 11.39
CA THR A 235 2.66 -19.83 11.51
C THR A 235 3.84 -18.88 11.49
N TYR A 236 3.81 -17.87 10.63
CA TYR A 236 4.91 -16.91 10.49
C TYR A 236 4.68 -15.62 11.27
N GLY A 237 3.58 -15.52 12.03
CA GLY A 237 3.26 -14.38 12.88
C GLY A 237 3.11 -13.09 12.07
N MET A 238 2.44 -13.13 10.90
CA MET A 238 2.10 -11.92 10.16
C MET A 238 1.20 -11.02 11.01
N THR A 239 1.32 -9.71 10.83
CA THR A 239 0.57 -8.74 11.63
C THR A 239 -0.92 -8.83 11.35
N GLY A 240 -1.30 -8.99 10.07
CA GLY A 240 -2.70 -9.13 9.68
C GLY A 240 -2.88 -9.60 8.22
N TYR A 241 -4.13 -9.74 7.83
CA TYR A 241 -4.51 -9.99 6.44
C TYR A 241 -5.91 -9.43 6.16
N TYR A 242 -6.17 -9.12 4.90
CA TYR A 242 -7.49 -8.84 4.36
C TYR A 242 -7.77 -9.76 3.18
N ILE A 243 -8.97 -10.33 3.14
CA ILE A 243 -9.44 -11.16 2.03
C ILE A 243 -10.61 -10.43 1.40
N ALA A 244 -10.39 -9.90 0.22
CA ALA A 244 -11.39 -9.22 -0.58
C ALA A 244 -12.16 -10.23 -1.44
N ALA A 245 -13.48 -10.07 -1.49
CA ALA A 245 -14.35 -10.83 -2.38
C ALA A 245 -14.51 -10.10 -3.74
N ASP A 246 -13.98 -8.90 -3.87
CA ASP A 246 -14.00 -8.08 -5.08
C ASP A 246 -12.64 -7.42 -5.32
N VAL A 247 -12.33 -7.09 -6.57
CA VAL A 247 -11.16 -6.28 -6.96
C VAL A 247 -11.38 -4.80 -6.67
N ASN A 248 -12.62 -4.37 -6.58
CA ASN A 248 -13.01 -3.03 -6.15
C ASN A 248 -12.96 -2.98 -4.61
N LEU A 249 -11.85 -2.53 -4.09
CA LEU A 249 -11.53 -2.47 -2.66
C LEU A 249 -12.34 -1.39 -1.92
#